data_3d68a877ca010429e59c2ee4d1ec6131
#
_entry.id   3d68a877ca010429e59c2ee4d1ec6131
#
_cell.length_a   1.000
_cell.length_b   1.000
_cell.length_c   1.000
_cell.angle_alpha   90.00
_cell.angle_beta   90.00
_cell.angle_gamma   90.00
#
_symmetry.space_group_name_H-M   'P 1'
#
loop_
_entity.id
_entity.type
_entity.pdbx_description
1 polymer ?
#
loop_
_entity_poly.entity_id
_entity_poly.type
_entity_poly.pdbx_seq_one_letter_code
_entity_poly.pdbx_strand_id
1 'polypeptide(L)'
;MRALARLMLLALLLSGLAGCASWGDDSWRQPEVHLLKVEKVSMRLHQQEFVLHLQVINPNDSRLFIRNLHYAVHLGDILLAEEDVSLWRSVGGHARRTFKITARTNLWQHLKPLAKLLKSKQPLHYRLQGDLATGLIIPRDLHLSRSGEIMPGDFLPE
;
A
#
# COMPACT_ATOMS: atom_id res chain seq x y z
N MET A 1 -1.40 63.32 -12.99
CA MET A 1 -0.41 62.81 -12.02
C MET A 1 -0.96 61.75 -11.06
N ARG A 2 -2.11 61.98 -10.42
CA ARG A 2 -2.68 61.00 -9.46
C ARG A 2 -3.17 59.67 -10.09
N ALA A 3 -3.63 59.71 -11.35
CA ALA A 3 -4.06 58.51 -12.06
C ALA A 3 -2.87 57.61 -12.47
N LEU A 4 -1.79 58.21 -12.93
CA LEU A 4 -0.54 57.48 -13.28
C LEU A 4 0.12 56.83 -12.07
N ALA A 5 0.10 57.48 -10.90
CA ALA A 5 0.62 56.92 -9.67
C ALA A 5 -0.20 55.68 -9.19
N ARG A 6 -1.54 55.73 -9.37
CA ARG A 6 -2.40 54.59 -9.03
C ARG A 6 -2.21 53.40 -9.98
N LEU A 7 -2.00 53.66 -11.26
CA LEU A 7 -1.68 52.61 -12.24
C LEU A 7 -0.33 51.95 -11.98
N MET A 8 0.70 52.74 -11.62
CA MET A 8 2.01 52.17 -11.23
C MET A 8 1.93 51.33 -9.94
N LEU A 9 1.15 51.79 -8.96
CA LEU A 9 0.97 51.02 -7.71
C LEU A 9 0.23 49.71 -7.97
N LEU A 10 -0.77 49.67 -8.83
CA LEU A 10 -1.49 48.46 -9.23
C LEU A 10 -0.58 47.49 -10.00
N ALA A 11 0.26 47.99 -10.90
CA ALA A 11 1.21 47.17 -11.64
C ALA A 11 2.29 46.56 -10.71
N LEU A 12 2.73 47.31 -9.70
CA LEU A 12 3.67 46.83 -8.70
C LEU A 12 3.09 45.72 -7.81
N LEU A 13 1.79 45.84 -7.45
CA LEU A 13 1.06 44.82 -6.69
C LEU A 13 0.79 43.57 -7.49
N LEU A 14 0.51 43.67 -8.78
CA LEU A 14 0.32 42.52 -9.69
C LEU A 14 1.61 41.79 -10.00
N SER A 15 2.76 42.47 -10.08
CA SER A 15 4.06 41.83 -10.29
C SER A 15 4.54 41.01 -9.09
N GLY A 16 4.05 41.31 -7.87
CA GLY A 16 4.37 40.53 -6.67
C GLY A 16 3.68 39.19 -6.56
N LEU A 17 2.62 38.92 -7.36
CA LEU A 17 1.90 37.64 -7.33
C LEU A 17 2.46 36.59 -8.30
N ALA A 18 3.40 36.95 -9.17
CA ALA A 18 3.98 36.02 -10.14
C ALA A 18 5.12 35.14 -9.57
N GLY A 19 5.45 35.29 -8.28
CA GLY A 19 6.64 34.69 -7.67
C GLY A 19 6.43 33.32 -6.99
N CYS A 20 5.25 32.70 -6.98
CA CYS A 20 5.01 31.48 -6.20
C CYS A 20 4.43 30.31 -6.97
N ALA A 21 4.67 30.22 -8.28
CA ALA A 21 4.14 29.12 -9.10
C ALA A 21 5.09 27.92 -9.27
N SER A 22 6.22 27.86 -8.53
CA SER A 22 7.16 26.74 -8.61
C SER A 22 7.22 25.90 -7.32
N TRP A 23 6.09 25.66 -6.69
CA TRP A 23 5.96 24.63 -5.65
C TRP A 23 5.50 23.30 -6.26
N GLY A 24 6.01 22.95 -7.43
CA GLY A 24 6.04 21.59 -7.90
C GLY A 24 7.12 20.87 -7.11
N ASP A 25 6.71 19.93 -6.27
CA ASP A 25 7.59 19.10 -5.44
C ASP A 25 8.34 18.11 -6.35
N ASP A 26 9.28 18.62 -7.16
CA ASP A 26 10.17 17.84 -8.03
C ASP A 26 11.11 16.92 -7.22
N SER A 27 11.14 17.09 -5.91
CA SER A 27 11.96 16.29 -4.99
C SER A 27 11.22 15.05 -4.45
N TRP A 28 9.92 14.90 -4.70
CA TRP A 28 9.17 13.78 -4.15
C TRP A 28 9.56 12.46 -4.83
N ARG A 29 10.04 11.53 -4.04
CA ARG A 29 10.39 10.18 -4.46
C ARG A 29 9.31 9.22 -4.00
N GLN A 30 8.95 8.29 -4.86
CA GLN A 30 7.94 7.28 -4.51
C GLN A 30 8.45 6.40 -3.36
N PRO A 31 7.71 6.31 -2.25
CA PRO A 31 8.04 5.38 -1.17
C PRO A 31 7.98 3.93 -1.64
N GLU A 32 8.80 3.10 -1.01
CA GLU A 32 8.85 1.68 -1.31
C GLU A 32 8.05 0.89 -0.27
N VAL A 33 7.35 -0.14 -0.73
CA VAL A 33 6.59 -1.04 0.14
C VAL A 33 7.02 -2.48 -0.12
N HIS A 34 7.45 -3.17 0.94
CA HIS A 34 7.94 -4.53 0.87
C HIS A 34 7.16 -5.45 1.81
N LEU A 35 6.71 -6.60 1.32
CA LEU A 35 6.24 -7.68 2.17
C LEU A 35 7.46 -8.46 2.67
N LEU A 36 7.80 -8.30 3.94
CA LEU A 36 8.95 -8.97 4.55
C LEU A 36 8.65 -10.42 4.91
N LYS A 37 7.48 -10.67 5.51
CA LYS A 37 7.11 -11.96 6.08
C LYS A 37 5.60 -12.12 6.13
N VAL A 38 5.14 -13.35 5.94
CA VAL A 38 3.79 -13.79 6.27
C VAL A 38 3.90 -14.78 7.42
N GLU A 39 3.26 -14.46 8.52
CA GLU A 39 3.25 -15.28 9.74
C GLU A 39 1.88 -15.91 9.91
N LYS A 40 1.86 -17.23 10.09
CA LYS A 40 0.62 -17.98 10.37
C LYS A 40 0.31 -17.89 11.87
N VAL A 41 -0.85 -17.37 12.21
CA VAL A 41 -1.26 -17.21 13.62
C VAL A 41 -2.27 -18.27 14.02
N SER A 42 -3.27 -18.53 13.20
CA SER A 42 -4.36 -19.48 13.54
C SER A 42 -4.89 -20.17 12.28
N MET A 43 -5.16 -21.47 12.44
CA MET A 43 -5.75 -22.30 11.39
C MET A 43 -6.98 -23.00 11.95
N ARG A 44 -8.10 -22.30 11.95
CA ARG A 44 -9.42 -22.90 12.25
C ARG A 44 -10.10 -23.26 10.94
N LEU A 45 -10.97 -24.28 10.95
CA LEU A 45 -11.69 -24.77 9.77
C LEU A 45 -12.41 -23.64 9.01
N HIS A 46 -12.99 -22.69 9.73
CA HIS A 46 -13.83 -21.62 9.14
C HIS A 46 -13.09 -20.29 8.99
N GLN A 47 -11.93 -20.14 9.63
CA GLN A 47 -11.20 -18.87 9.60
C GLN A 47 -9.72 -19.14 9.80
N GLN A 48 -8.93 -18.68 8.84
CA GLN A 48 -7.48 -18.66 8.91
C GLN A 48 -7.04 -17.23 9.13
N GLU A 49 -6.06 -17.05 10.00
CA GLU A 49 -5.52 -15.75 10.33
C GLU A 49 -4.01 -15.73 10.06
N PHE A 50 -3.58 -14.73 9.30
CA PHE A 50 -2.18 -14.50 8.94
C PHE A 50 -1.79 -13.09 9.37
N VAL A 51 -0.53 -12.89 9.73
CA VAL A 51 0.02 -11.55 9.93
C VAL A 51 0.99 -11.25 8.81
N LEU A 52 0.67 -10.21 8.04
CA LEU A 52 1.51 -9.66 6.99
C LEU A 52 2.44 -8.62 7.61
N HIS A 53 3.74 -8.75 7.44
CA HIS A 53 4.74 -7.78 7.86
C HIS A 53 5.12 -6.91 6.66
N LEU A 54 4.51 -5.72 6.56
CA LEU A 54 4.77 -4.76 5.50
C LEU A 54 5.77 -3.72 5.98
N GLN A 55 6.88 -3.58 5.28
CA GLN A 55 7.85 -2.51 5.49
C GLN A 55 7.61 -1.39 4.50
N VAL A 56 7.46 -0.19 5.00
CA VAL A 56 7.40 1.04 4.21
C VAL A 56 8.67 1.82 4.41
N ILE A 57 9.32 2.20 3.32
CA ILE A 57 10.53 3.02 3.28
C ILE A 57 10.16 4.37 2.67
N ASN A 58 10.37 5.43 3.42
CA ASN A 58 10.12 6.79 2.96
C ASN A 58 11.44 7.47 2.58
N PRO A 59 11.73 7.66 1.28
CA PRO A 59 12.95 8.30 0.82
C PRO A 59 12.90 9.84 0.86
N ASN A 60 11.76 10.42 1.25
CA ASN A 60 11.55 11.87 1.25
C ASN A 60 11.94 12.49 2.58
N ASP A 61 12.25 13.80 2.57
CA ASP A 61 12.52 14.57 3.77
C ASP A 61 11.28 14.73 4.65
N SER A 62 10.12 14.82 4.03
CA SER A 62 8.85 15.00 4.71
C SER A 62 8.29 13.68 5.26
N ARG A 63 7.50 13.79 6.33
CA ARG A 63 6.80 12.65 6.93
C ARG A 63 5.71 12.12 5.98
N LEU A 64 5.73 10.81 5.75
CA LEU A 64 4.70 10.10 5.00
C LEU A 64 3.58 9.65 5.96
N PHE A 65 2.35 10.09 5.69
CA PHE A 65 1.17 9.63 6.42
C PHE A 65 0.46 8.55 5.61
N ILE A 66 0.18 7.42 6.25
CA ILE A 66 -0.54 6.27 5.69
C ILE A 66 -1.91 6.23 6.37
N ARG A 67 -2.97 6.35 5.58
CA ARG A 67 -4.37 6.33 6.07
C ARG A 67 -4.95 4.93 6.07
N ASN A 68 -4.99 4.32 4.90
CA ASN A 68 -5.59 3.02 4.68
C ASN A 68 -4.67 2.13 3.86
N LEU A 69 -4.88 0.83 4.01
CA LEU A 69 -4.37 -0.19 3.11
C LEU A 69 -5.57 -1.00 2.61
N HIS A 70 -5.82 -0.96 1.32
CA HIS A 70 -6.62 -1.95 0.63
C HIS A 70 -5.70 -3.08 0.16
N TYR A 71 -6.05 -4.34 0.39
CA TYR A 71 -5.27 -5.46 -0.13
C TYR A 71 -6.15 -6.61 -0.60
N ALA A 72 -5.64 -7.33 -1.60
CA ALA A 72 -6.21 -8.54 -2.14
C ALA A 72 -5.16 -9.65 -2.25
N VAL A 73 -5.52 -10.85 -1.81
CA VAL A 73 -4.67 -12.05 -1.87
C VAL A 73 -5.33 -13.06 -2.77
N HIS A 74 -4.63 -13.46 -3.83
CA HIS A 74 -5.07 -14.48 -4.76
C HIS A 74 -4.18 -15.71 -4.70
N LEU A 75 -4.78 -16.87 -4.94
CA LEU A 75 -4.07 -18.13 -5.18
C LEU A 75 -4.62 -18.72 -6.50
N GLY A 76 -3.81 -18.66 -7.56
CA GLY A 76 -4.31 -18.84 -8.92
C GLY A 76 -5.41 -17.83 -9.21
N ASP A 77 -6.58 -18.33 -9.64
CA ASP A 77 -7.77 -17.50 -9.92
C ASP A 77 -8.70 -17.33 -8.69
N ILE A 78 -8.30 -17.83 -7.53
CA ILE A 78 -9.13 -17.79 -6.32
C ILE A 78 -8.75 -16.56 -5.48
N LEU A 79 -9.71 -15.66 -5.25
CA LEU A 79 -9.58 -14.57 -4.28
C LEU A 79 -9.71 -15.15 -2.87
N LEU A 80 -8.63 -15.18 -2.10
CA LEU A 80 -8.60 -15.73 -0.73
C LEU A 80 -8.99 -14.72 0.33
N ALA A 81 -8.58 -13.47 0.13
CA ALA A 81 -8.86 -12.38 1.06
C ALA A 81 -8.85 -11.05 0.31
N GLU A 82 -9.74 -10.16 0.70
CA GLU A 82 -9.78 -8.77 0.26
C GLU A 82 -10.32 -7.94 1.42
N GLU A 83 -9.55 -6.95 1.86
CA GLU A 83 -9.94 -6.10 3.00
C GLU A 83 -9.39 -4.69 2.88
N ASP A 84 -10.11 -3.75 3.51
CA ASP A 84 -9.68 -2.38 3.75
C ASP A 84 -9.29 -2.20 5.22
N VAL A 85 -8.04 -1.86 5.48
CA VAL A 85 -7.51 -1.69 6.82
C VAL A 85 -7.17 -0.23 7.07
N SER A 86 -7.84 0.39 8.04
CA SER A 86 -7.47 1.72 8.52
C SER A 86 -6.20 1.64 9.36
N LEU A 87 -5.16 2.31 8.92
CA LEU A 87 -3.86 2.27 9.58
C LEU A 87 -3.57 3.51 10.42
N TRP A 88 -3.83 4.70 9.88
CA TRP A 88 -3.52 5.98 10.52
C TRP A 88 -2.15 6.00 11.17
N ARG A 89 -1.12 5.74 10.38
CA ARG A 89 0.26 5.64 10.79
C ARG A 89 1.13 6.60 9.99
N SER A 90 2.34 6.85 10.49
CA SER A 90 3.28 7.68 9.75
C SER A 90 4.68 7.07 9.73
N VAL A 91 5.42 7.38 8.67
CA VAL A 91 6.85 7.06 8.51
C VAL A 91 7.60 8.37 8.39
N GLY A 92 8.58 8.59 9.26
CA GLY A 92 9.42 9.80 9.24
C GLY A 92 10.19 9.94 7.93
N GLY A 93 10.71 11.14 7.68
CA GLY A 93 11.61 11.35 6.53
C GLY A 93 12.86 10.47 6.64
N HIS A 94 13.30 9.91 5.51
CA HIS A 94 14.44 8.99 5.40
C HIS A 94 14.39 7.79 6.36
N ALA A 95 13.18 7.41 6.80
CA ALA A 95 12.97 6.33 7.74
C ALA A 95 12.26 5.14 7.09
N ARG A 96 12.39 3.99 7.75
CA ARG A 96 11.65 2.77 7.44
C ARG A 96 10.81 2.36 8.64
N ARG A 97 9.64 1.79 8.40
CA ARG A 97 8.77 1.27 9.45
C ARG A 97 8.06 0.01 9.00
N THR A 98 8.01 -0.98 9.88
CA THR A 98 7.26 -2.23 9.63
C THR A 98 5.91 -2.17 10.34
N PHE A 99 4.88 -2.53 9.60
CA PHE A 99 3.50 -2.63 10.07
C PHE A 99 3.07 -4.09 10.05
N LYS A 100 2.37 -4.51 11.08
CA LYS A 100 1.73 -5.82 11.15
C LYS A 100 0.26 -5.66 10.78
N ILE A 101 -0.17 -6.35 9.75
CA ILE A 101 -1.53 -6.35 9.23
C ILE A 101 -2.10 -7.75 9.40
N THR A 102 -3.20 -7.88 10.11
CA THR A 102 -3.90 -9.16 10.24
C THR A 102 -4.80 -9.37 9.03
N ALA A 103 -4.52 -10.40 8.27
CA ALA A 103 -5.33 -10.84 7.14
C ALA A 103 -6.13 -12.08 7.55
N ARG A 104 -7.43 -12.07 7.26
CA ARG A 104 -8.32 -13.19 7.52
C ARG A 104 -8.83 -13.79 6.23
N THR A 105 -8.79 -15.10 6.14
CA THR A 105 -9.32 -15.83 5.01
C THR A 105 -10.36 -16.83 5.47
N ASN A 106 -11.31 -17.15 4.60
CA ASN A 106 -12.25 -18.24 4.82
C ASN A 106 -12.07 -19.29 3.72
N LEU A 107 -11.12 -20.19 3.92
CA LEU A 107 -10.82 -21.25 2.95
C LEU A 107 -12.00 -22.21 2.76
N TRP A 108 -12.91 -22.27 3.72
CA TRP A 108 -14.09 -23.13 3.63
C TRP A 108 -14.99 -22.78 2.43
N GLN A 109 -15.11 -21.50 2.12
CA GLN A 109 -15.88 -21.05 0.95
C GLN A 109 -15.25 -21.47 -0.38
N HIS A 110 -13.94 -21.78 -0.37
CA HIS A 110 -13.15 -22.10 -1.55
C HIS A 110 -12.64 -23.55 -1.57
N LEU A 111 -13.18 -24.44 -0.72
CA LEU A 111 -12.66 -25.80 -0.58
C LEU A 111 -12.63 -26.59 -1.88
N LYS A 112 -13.68 -26.52 -2.69
CA LYS A 112 -13.74 -27.28 -3.96
C LYS A 112 -12.67 -26.81 -4.95
N PRO A 113 -12.55 -25.49 -5.28
CA PRO A 113 -11.50 -25.01 -6.17
C PRO A 113 -10.10 -25.22 -5.58
N LEU A 114 -9.91 -25.02 -4.27
CA LEU A 114 -8.62 -25.27 -3.61
C LEU A 114 -8.20 -26.73 -3.68
N ALA A 115 -9.14 -27.67 -3.41
CA ALA A 115 -8.86 -29.11 -3.51
C ALA A 115 -8.46 -29.50 -4.94
N LYS A 116 -9.06 -28.89 -5.95
CA LYS A 116 -8.68 -29.11 -7.35
C LYS A 116 -7.27 -28.62 -7.64
N LEU A 117 -6.91 -27.41 -7.16
CA LEU A 117 -5.57 -26.85 -7.30
C LEU A 117 -4.52 -27.70 -6.59
N LEU A 118 -4.76 -28.12 -5.34
CA LEU A 118 -3.81 -28.93 -4.57
C LEU A 118 -3.59 -30.33 -5.19
N LYS A 119 -4.64 -30.91 -5.80
CA LYS A 119 -4.53 -32.21 -6.49
C LYS A 119 -3.75 -32.13 -7.80
N SER A 120 -3.62 -30.96 -8.40
CA SER A 120 -2.91 -30.80 -9.67
C SER A 120 -1.41 -31.05 -9.56
N LYS A 121 -0.84 -31.02 -8.34
CA LYS A 121 0.61 -31.11 -8.06
C LYS A 121 1.47 -30.12 -8.85
N GLN A 122 0.84 -29.07 -9.39
CA GLN A 122 1.53 -28.00 -10.10
C GLN A 122 1.86 -26.87 -9.12
N PRO A 123 2.90 -26.08 -9.41
CA PRO A 123 3.19 -24.88 -8.64
C PRO A 123 1.96 -23.98 -8.55
N LEU A 124 1.65 -23.51 -7.35
CA LEU A 124 0.54 -22.59 -7.11
C LEU A 124 1.07 -21.17 -7.15
N HIS A 125 0.55 -20.38 -8.07
CA HIS A 125 0.88 -18.96 -8.15
C HIS A 125 0.07 -18.18 -7.13
N TYR A 126 0.75 -17.48 -6.24
CA TYR A 126 0.09 -16.51 -5.38
C TYR A 126 0.36 -15.09 -5.87
N ARG A 127 -0.60 -14.20 -5.61
CA ARG A 127 -0.50 -12.77 -5.88
C ARG A 127 -1.07 -11.99 -4.71
N LEU A 128 -0.24 -11.14 -4.11
CA LEU A 128 -0.66 -10.13 -3.16
C LEU A 128 -0.63 -8.78 -3.89
N GLN A 129 -1.76 -8.11 -3.92
CA GLN A 129 -1.89 -6.74 -4.42
C GLN A 129 -2.36 -5.86 -3.28
N GLY A 130 -1.92 -4.60 -3.26
CA GLY A 130 -2.35 -3.67 -2.25
C GLY A 130 -2.15 -2.24 -2.69
N ASP A 131 -3.03 -1.38 -2.18
CA ASP A 131 -3.02 0.06 -2.41
C ASP A 131 -2.97 0.77 -1.06
N LEU A 132 -1.87 1.48 -0.80
CA LEU A 132 -1.74 2.31 0.39
C LEU A 132 -2.18 3.74 0.06
N ALA A 133 -3.27 4.17 0.66
CA ALA A 133 -3.70 5.55 0.60
C ALA A 133 -2.84 6.40 1.53
N THR A 134 -2.07 7.33 0.95
CA THR A 134 -1.14 8.19 1.69
C THR A 134 -1.49 9.67 1.57
N GLY A 135 -0.80 10.50 2.40
CA GLY A 135 -0.97 11.94 2.43
C GLY A 135 -2.19 12.41 3.21
N LEU A 136 -2.08 13.56 3.88
CA LEU A 136 -3.18 14.19 4.61
C LEU A 136 -3.91 15.22 3.75
N ILE A 137 -3.18 16.03 2.99
CA ILE A 137 -3.71 17.14 2.19
C ILE A 137 -3.73 16.74 0.72
N ILE A 138 -2.65 16.17 0.23
CA ILE A 138 -2.54 15.68 -1.15
C ILE A 138 -2.55 14.15 -1.09
N PRO A 139 -3.68 13.51 -1.47
CA PRO A 139 -3.74 12.06 -1.48
C PRO A 139 -2.85 11.51 -2.58
N ARG A 140 -2.09 10.47 -2.26
CA ARG A 140 -1.27 9.70 -3.20
C ARG A 140 -1.43 8.22 -2.85
N ASP A 141 -1.61 7.39 -3.84
CA ASP A 141 -1.75 5.95 -3.65
C ASP A 141 -0.44 5.27 -4.05
N LEU A 142 0.01 4.36 -3.20
CA LEU A 142 1.19 3.53 -3.44
C LEU A 142 0.73 2.11 -3.72
N HIS A 143 1.10 1.60 -4.88
CA HIS A 143 0.77 0.24 -5.27
C HIS A 143 1.82 -0.74 -4.76
N LEU A 144 1.34 -1.82 -4.14
CA LEU A 144 2.12 -2.98 -3.76
C LEU A 144 1.68 -4.16 -4.63
N SER A 145 2.63 -4.82 -5.27
CA SER A 145 2.36 -6.08 -5.95
C SER A 145 3.47 -7.07 -5.65
N ARG A 146 3.10 -8.24 -5.15
CA ARG A 146 4.01 -9.35 -4.92
C ARG A 146 3.39 -10.63 -5.43
N SER A 147 4.14 -11.37 -6.23
CA SER A 147 3.74 -12.68 -6.73
C SER A 147 4.87 -13.68 -6.51
N GLY A 148 4.51 -14.94 -6.47
CA GLY A 148 5.46 -16.04 -6.36
C GLY A 148 4.75 -17.36 -6.57
N GLU A 149 5.52 -18.42 -6.42
CA GLU A 149 5.05 -19.79 -6.56
C GLU A 149 5.20 -20.54 -5.23
N ILE A 150 4.25 -21.39 -4.97
CA ILE A 150 4.22 -22.25 -3.78
C ILE A 150 4.02 -23.68 -4.25
N MET A 151 4.88 -24.59 -3.80
CA MET A 151 4.68 -26.02 -4.04
C MET A 151 3.67 -26.57 -3.02
N PRO A 152 2.65 -27.34 -3.45
CA PRO A 152 1.63 -27.86 -2.54
C PRO A 152 2.16 -28.72 -1.39
N GLY A 153 3.38 -29.26 -1.49
CA GLY A 153 4.04 -30.06 -0.46
C GLY A 153 4.62 -29.26 0.71
N ASP A 154 4.89 -27.98 0.53
CA ASP A 154 5.57 -27.14 1.54
C ASP A 154 4.67 -26.74 2.72
N PHE A 155 3.38 -27.08 2.66
CA PHE A 155 2.38 -26.76 3.68
C PHE A 155 1.97 -27.93 4.57
N LEU A 156 2.47 -29.13 4.32
CA LEU A 156 2.19 -30.26 5.19
C LEU A 156 3.18 -30.25 6.35
N PRO A 157 2.74 -30.02 7.59
CA PRO A 157 3.58 -30.29 8.75
C PRO A 157 3.88 -31.78 8.79
N GLU A 158 5.15 -32.13 8.94
CA GLU A 158 5.57 -33.46 9.33
C GLU A 158 5.00 -33.85 10.70
#